data_daec79f9f59d00ed2d3b9d5997d7877c
#
_entry.id   daec79f9f59d00ed2d3b9d5997d7877c
#
_cell.length_a   1.000
_cell.length_b   1.000
_cell.length_c   1.000
_cell.angle_alpha   90.00
_cell.angle_beta   90.00
_cell.angle_gamma   90.00
#
_symmetry.space_group_name_H-M   'P 1'
#
loop_
_entity.id
_entity.type
_entity.pdbx_description
1 polymer ?
#
loop_
_entity_poly.entity_id
_entity_poly.type
_entity_poly.pdbx_seq_one_letter_code
_entity_poly.pdbx_strand_id
1 'polypeptide(L)'
;MKTRRRFAFAAFLLLVQLAGFSAIRAAETIPTQLTDQEFWKLSSEFSEVDGTFRSDNLLSNESYFQYVIPQLNATLKPGNVYMGVGPEQNFTYIAALKPKMVFIVDIRRGNLDLQLMYKALFEMSKNRAEFVSRLFSKKQPEGIGPNSTVEEIFTAVADAPSSDEIYTENLNAIKDHLVKKHGFALSDKDLDGIDWVLSNFHRFGTRINYGSSGRGGFGNGVTYTDLMTATDVQGVSRSYLANEENFNVLKSLETKNLIVPVVGNFAGPKAIRAVGKYVKDKEGTVTAFYLSNVEQYLQQDGIWDEFCKNVATLPLDASSTFIRSVRGGRFGNGSGLNSDLGNMASEVKVCTPEK
;
A
#
# COMPACT_ATOMS: atom_id res chain seq x y z
N MET A 1 89.75 -39.04 -20.25
CA MET A 1 88.85 -38.60 -19.11
C MET A 1 87.90 -37.53 -19.68
N LYS A 2 86.71 -37.83 -19.96
CA LYS A 2 85.63 -36.87 -20.40
C LYS A 2 84.38 -37.19 -19.68
N THR A 3 84.04 -36.33 -18.72
CA THR A 3 82.79 -36.36 -17.95
C THR A 3 81.64 -35.83 -18.78
N ARG A 4 80.64 -36.63 -19.06
CA ARG A 4 79.38 -36.20 -19.70
C ARG A 4 78.40 -35.73 -18.61
N ARG A 5 78.06 -34.45 -18.65
CA ARG A 5 76.98 -33.87 -17.87
C ARG A 5 75.66 -34.19 -18.56
N ARG A 6 74.73 -34.88 -17.88
CA ARG A 6 73.35 -35.08 -18.30
C ARG A 6 72.54 -33.89 -17.76
N PHE A 7 71.94 -33.08 -18.63
CA PHE A 7 70.92 -32.13 -18.29
C PHE A 7 69.58 -32.81 -18.19
N ALA A 8 68.99 -32.81 -17.00
CA ALA A 8 67.58 -33.21 -16.79
C ALA A 8 66.73 -31.95 -16.97
N PHE A 9 65.85 -31.98 -17.98
CA PHE A 9 64.79 -31.01 -18.18
C PHE A 9 63.64 -31.38 -17.22
N ALA A 10 63.40 -30.59 -16.18
CA ALA A 10 62.21 -30.66 -15.37
C ALA A 10 61.12 -29.82 -16.07
N ALA A 11 60.12 -30.49 -16.64
CA ALA A 11 58.94 -29.86 -17.15
C ALA A 11 58.05 -29.47 -15.96
N PHE A 12 57.91 -28.17 -15.65
CA PHE A 12 57.03 -27.64 -14.64
C PHE A 12 55.62 -27.50 -15.30
N LEU A 13 54.75 -28.45 -15.05
CA LEU A 13 53.34 -28.36 -15.44
C LEU A 13 52.66 -27.36 -14.50
N LEU A 14 52.41 -26.14 -14.97
CA LEU A 14 51.56 -25.16 -14.31
C LEU A 14 50.10 -25.58 -14.49
N LEU A 15 49.53 -26.26 -13.50
CA LEU A 15 48.08 -26.46 -13.40
C LEU A 15 47.47 -25.13 -13.00
N VAL A 16 46.96 -24.37 -13.97
CA VAL A 16 46.07 -23.26 -13.72
C VAL A 16 44.72 -23.86 -13.28
N GLN A 17 44.50 -23.92 -11.96
CA GLN A 17 43.18 -24.14 -11.43
C GLN A 17 42.34 -22.86 -11.73
N LEU A 18 41.51 -22.92 -12.74
CA LEU A 18 40.37 -22.02 -12.89
C LEU A 18 39.40 -22.31 -11.71
N ALA A 19 39.67 -21.71 -10.57
CA ALA A 19 38.66 -21.58 -9.53
C ALA A 19 37.56 -20.68 -10.12
N GLY A 20 36.50 -21.32 -10.60
CA GLY A 20 35.25 -20.63 -10.92
C GLY A 20 34.79 -19.88 -9.67
N PHE A 21 35.08 -18.59 -9.59
CA PHE A 21 34.38 -17.71 -8.65
C PHE A 21 32.92 -17.66 -9.10
N SER A 22 32.12 -18.61 -8.61
CA SER A 22 30.70 -18.37 -8.48
C SER A 22 30.60 -17.17 -7.53
N ALA A 23 30.41 -15.97 -8.10
CA ALA A 23 30.04 -14.83 -7.33
C ALA A 23 28.77 -15.24 -6.58
N ILE A 24 28.90 -15.52 -5.28
CA ILE A 24 27.77 -15.63 -4.39
C ILE A 24 27.13 -14.24 -4.45
N ARG A 25 26.10 -14.12 -5.28
CA ARG A 25 25.28 -12.91 -5.35
C ARG A 25 24.70 -12.79 -3.96
N ALA A 26 25.15 -11.77 -3.21
CA ALA A 26 24.55 -11.48 -1.92
C ALA A 26 23.04 -11.43 -2.14
N ALA A 27 22.29 -12.15 -1.33
CA ALA A 27 20.83 -12.18 -1.46
C ALA A 27 20.31 -10.74 -1.41
N GLU A 28 19.52 -10.37 -2.41
CA GLU A 28 18.95 -9.03 -2.51
C GLU A 28 17.81 -8.92 -1.51
N THR A 29 18.04 -8.28 -0.37
CA THR A 29 17.01 -8.04 0.65
C THR A 29 16.00 -6.99 0.18
N ILE A 30 14.84 -6.90 0.87
CA ILE A 30 13.87 -5.82 0.63
C ILE A 30 14.58 -4.47 0.64
N PRO A 31 14.45 -3.67 -0.43
CA PRO A 31 15.15 -2.40 -0.55
C PRO A 31 14.69 -1.40 0.52
N THR A 32 15.58 -0.51 0.92
CA THR A 32 15.27 0.59 1.84
C THR A 32 14.75 1.84 1.10
N GLN A 33 14.89 1.86 -0.21
CA GLN A 33 14.41 2.89 -1.13
C GLN A 33 14.42 2.33 -2.56
N LEU A 34 13.49 2.78 -3.40
CA LEU A 34 13.50 2.58 -4.84
C LEU A 34 13.78 3.91 -5.55
N THR A 35 14.42 3.85 -6.70
CA THR A 35 14.43 4.97 -7.63
C THR A 35 13.05 5.17 -8.24
N ASP A 36 12.78 6.34 -8.79
CA ASP A 36 11.51 6.62 -9.48
C ASP A 36 11.27 5.65 -10.65
N GLN A 37 12.33 5.30 -11.36
CA GLN A 37 12.27 4.34 -12.46
C GLN A 37 11.93 2.92 -11.97
N GLU A 38 12.54 2.46 -10.86
CA GLU A 38 12.24 1.14 -10.28
C GLU A 38 10.81 1.09 -9.75
N PHE A 39 10.36 2.14 -9.05
CA PHE A 39 8.98 2.26 -8.56
C PHE A 39 7.97 2.15 -9.71
N TRP A 40 8.14 2.98 -10.75
CA TRP A 40 7.23 2.99 -11.90
C TRP A 40 7.26 1.67 -12.68
N LYS A 41 8.45 1.07 -12.79
CA LYS A 41 8.61 -0.25 -13.39
C LYS A 41 7.84 -1.32 -12.62
N LEU A 42 7.97 -1.39 -11.28
CA LEU A 42 7.23 -2.35 -10.47
C LEU A 42 5.72 -2.14 -10.61
N SER A 43 5.26 -0.89 -10.45
CA SER A 43 3.85 -0.54 -10.59
C SER A 43 3.29 -0.95 -11.97
N SER A 44 4.01 -0.64 -13.05
CA SER A 44 3.56 -0.92 -14.41
C SER A 44 3.67 -2.40 -14.78
N GLU A 45 4.82 -3.04 -14.51
CA GLU A 45 5.06 -4.43 -14.91
C GLU A 45 4.26 -5.44 -14.10
N PHE A 46 3.89 -5.13 -12.85
CA PHE A 46 3.06 -6.02 -12.04
C PHE A 46 1.57 -5.85 -12.34
N SER A 47 1.20 -4.72 -12.91
CA SER A 47 -0.19 -4.41 -13.23
C SER A 47 -0.75 -5.28 -14.34
N GLU A 48 -2.02 -5.55 -14.23
CA GLU A 48 -2.91 -6.17 -15.22
C GLU A 48 -3.70 -5.10 -15.96
N VAL A 49 -4.56 -5.52 -16.86
CA VAL A 49 -5.52 -4.64 -17.52
C VAL A 49 -6.50 -4.09 -16.48
N ASP A 50 -6.88 -2.81 -16.64
CA ASP A 50 -7.90 -2.14 -15.81
C ASP A 50 -9.20 -2.93 -15.79
N GLY A 51 -9.64 -3.29 -14.60
CA GLY A 51 -10.91 -3.95 -14.37
C GLY A 51 -11.98 -2.99 -13.85
N THR A 52 -13.13 -3.51 -13.56
CA THR A 52 -14.28 -2.72 -13.10
C THR A 52 -14.76 -3.20 -11.73
N PHE A 53 -15.21 -2.27 -10.92
CA PHE A 53 -15.93 -2.52 -9.69
C PHE A 53 -17.13 -1.58 -9.59
N ARG A 54 -18.15 -1.98 -8.84
CA ARG A 54 -19.41 -1.22 -8.73
C ARG A 54 -19.30 0.12 -8.00
N SER A 55 -18.21 0.31 -7.23
CA SER A 55 -17.93 1.51 -6.44
C SER A 55 -16.58 2.10 -6.79
N ASP A 56 -16.46 3.41 -6.64
CA ASP A 56 -15.20 4.12 -6.86
C ASP A 56 -14.22 3.98 -5.68
N ASN A 57 -14.72 3.63 -4.48
CA ASN A 57 -13.92 3.42 -3.27
C ASN A 57 -12.89 4.54 -3.04
N LEU A 58 -13.33 5.81 -3.07
CA LEU A 58 -12.42 6.95 -2.82
C LEU A 58 -11.93 6.98 -1.38
N LEU A 59 -12.71 6.40 -0.48
CA LEU A 59 -12.36 6.19 0.93
C LEU A 59 -13.06 4.92 1.44
N SER A 60 -12.63 4.46 2.62
CA SER A 60 -13.22 3.31 3.29
C SER A 60 -14.65 3.56 3.78
N ASN A 61 -15.42 2.48 3.92
CA ASN A 61 -16.71 2.47 4.61
C ASN A 61 -16.72 1.57 5.87
N GLU A 62 -15.55 1.22 6.37
CA GLU A 62 -15.38 0.30 7.50
C GLU A 62 -15.12 1.07 8.79
N SER A 63 -16.14 1.19 9.64
CA SER A 63 -16.07 2.03 10.87
C SER A 63 -15.17 1.46 11.96
N TYR A 64 -14.95 0.13 11.99
CA TYR A 64 -14.25 -0.55 13.08
C TYR A 64 -12.85 -1.04 12.71
N PHE A 65 -12.29 -0.53 11.65
CA PHE A 65 -11.00 -1.01 11.11
C PHE A 65 -9.83 -0.82 12.09
N GLN A 66 -9.89 0.15 13.00
CA GLN A 66 -8.84 0.35 13.99
C GLN A 66 -8.86 -0.70 15.12
N TYR A 67 -9.96 -1.42 15.31
CA TYR A 67 -10.15 -2.36 16.43
C TYR A 67 -9.21 -3.56 16.39
N VAL A 68 -8.70 -3.94 15.21
CA VAL A 68 -7.74 -5.05 15.08
C VAL A 68 -6.29 -4.65 15.38
N ILE A 69 -5.97 -3.33 15.42
CA ILE A 69 -4.60 -2.86 15.53
C ILE A 69 -3.91 -3.30 16.82
N PRO A 70 -4.53 -3.26 18.02
CA PRO A 70 -3.89 -3.80 19.21
C PRO A 70 -3.48 -5.26 19.07
N GLN A 71 -4.32 -6.10 18.46
CA GLN A 71 -4.01 -7.51 18.21
C GLN A 71 -2.90 -7.67 17.18
N LEU A 72 -2.94 -6.91 16.08
CA LEU A 72 -1.89 -6.93 15.05
C LEU A 72 -0.53 -6.56 15.65
N ASN A 73 -0.46 -5.50 16.44
CA ASN A 73 0.79 -5.07 17.11
C ASN A 73 1.31 -6.08 18.13
N ALA A 74 0.43 -6.87 18.74
CA ALA A 74 0.81 -7.93 19.67
C ALA A 74 1.37 -9.17 18.97
N THR A 75 0.96 -9.43 17.72
CA THR A 75 1.29 -10.67 16.98
C THR A 75 2.31 -10.48 15.87
N LEU A 76 2.33 -9.31 15.23
CA LEU A 76 3.22 -9.01 14.12
C LEU A 76 4.42 -8.18 14.57
N LYS A 77 5.58 -8.52 14.03
CA LYS A 77 6.79 -7.71 14.21
C LYS A 77 6.88 -6.64 13.12
N PRO A 78 7.37 -5.43 13.43
CA PRO A 78 7.67 -4.43 12.42
C PRO A 78 8.64 -4.94 11.34
N GLY A 79 8.51 -4.43 10.14
CA GLY A 79 9.32 -4.83 8.98
C GLY A 79 8.58 -5.80 8.06
N ASN A 80 9.32 -6.34 7.07
CA ASN A 80 8.76 -7.17 6.01
C ASN A 80 7.76 -6.44 5.08
N VAL A 81 6.86 -7.17 4.43
CA VAL A 81 5.99 -6.63 3.39
C VAL A 81 4.54 -6.65 3.82
N TYR A 82 3.86 -5.54 3.60
CA TYR A 82 2.43 -5.39 3.70
C TYR A 82 1.79 -5.43 2.32
N MET A 83 0.68 -6.10 2.17
CA MET A 83 -0.20 -6.02 1.01
C MET A 83 -1.58 -5.50 1.43
N GLY A 84 -2.27 -4.82 0.52
CA GLY A 84 -3.62 -4.35 0.79
C GLY A 84 -4.41 -4.03 -0.47
N VAL A 85 -5.69 -3.73 -0.30
CA VAL A 85 -6.63 -3.34 -1.36
C VAL A 85 -7.28 -2.00 -1.05
N GLY A 86 -7.59 -1.24 -2.10
CA GLY A 86 -8.45 -0.06 -1.98
C GLY A 86 -7.75 1.18 -1.41
N PRO A 87 -8.50 2.02 -0.67
CA PRO A 87 -8.09 3.37 -0.35
C PRO A 87 -7.24 3.51 0.92
N GLU A 88 -7.36 4.66 1.55
CA GLU A 88 -6.54 5.18 2.66
C GLU A 88 -6.57 4.35 3.94
N GLN A 89 -7.52 3.45 4.14
CA GLN A 89 -7.55 2.57 5.32
C GLN A 89 -6.23 1.80 5.48
N ASN A 90 -5.62 1.42 4.37
CA ASN A 90 -4.29 0.81 4.34
C ASN A 90 -3.25 1.63 5.12
N PHE A 91 -3.30 2.96 5.01
CA PHE A 91 -2.31 3.84 5.65
C PHE A 91 -2.31 3.70 7.17
N THR A 92 -3.48 3.46 7.76
CA THR A 92 -3.58 3.24 9.21
C THR A 92 -2.92 1.92 9.63
N TYR A 93 -3.11 0.84 8.87
CA TYR A 93 -2.41 -0.42 9.12
C TYR A 93 -0.90 -0.29 8.87
N ILE A 94 -0.50 0.42 7.81
CA ILE A 94 0.91 0.68 7.49
C ILE A 94 1.58 1.47 8.61
N ALA A 95 0.93 2.53 9.13
CA ALA A 95 1.45 3.30 10.25
C ALA A 95 1.65 2.45 11.52
N ALA A 96 0.72 1.53 11.80
CA ALA A 96 0.80 0.64 12.95
C ALA A 96 1.87 -0.45 12.79
N LEU A 97 1.97 -1.08 11.61
CA LEU A 97 2.81 -2.25 11.36
C LEU A 97 4.23 -1.88 10.93
N LYS A 98 4.46 -0.65 10.45
CA LYS A 98 5.76 -0.13 9.99
C LYS A 98 6.49 -1.12 9.06
N PRO A 99 5.88 -1.53 7.93
CA PRO A 99 6.50 -2.46 6.99
C PRO A 99 7.71 -1.81 6.30
N LYS A 100 8.60 -2.64 5.75
CA LYS A 100 9.70 -2.18 4.90
C LYS A 100 9.23 -1.78 3.50
N MET A 101 8.20 -2.45 3.00
CA MET A 101 7.64 -2.21 1.67
C MET A 101 6.16 -2.58 1.65
N VAL A 102 5.43 -1.93 0.77
CA VAL A 102 3.96 -2.04 0.66
C VAL A 102 3.58 -2.23 -0.80
N PHE A 103 2.61 -3.11 -1.06
CA PHE A 103 1.92 -3.23 -2.34
C PHE A 103 0.42 -3.05 -2.13
N ILE A 104 -0.18 -2.05 -2.79
CA ILE A 104 -1.63 -1.85 -2.82
C ILE A 104 -2.15 -2.37 -4.16
N VAL A 105 -2.82 -3.51 -4.12
CA VAL A 105 -3.37 -4.18 -5.31
C VAL A 105 -4.87 -3.95 -5.38
N ASP A 106 -5.35 -3.34 -6.45
CA ASP A 106 -6.78 -3.12 -6.68
C ASP A 106 -7.12 -3.40 -8.16
N ILE A 107 -8.30 -3.94 -8.40
CA ILE A 107 -8.72 -4.27 -9.76
C ILE A 107 -8.87 -3.03 -10.66
N ARG A 108 -9.06 -1.84 -10.07
CA ARG A 108 -9.33 -0.59 -10.80
C ARG A 108 -8.08 0.26 -10.95
N ARG A 109 -7.88 0.76 -12.17
CA ARG A 109 -6.87 1.80 -12.43
C ARG A 109 -7.09 3.06 -11.60
N GLY A 110 -8.35 3.46 -11.40
CA GLY A 110 -8.69 4.62 -10.57
C GLY A 110 -8.19 4.54 -9.11
N ASN A 111 -7.96 3.33 -8.56
CA ASN A 111 -7.30 3.21 -7.27
C ASN A 111 -5.79 3.52 -7.36
N LEU A 112 -5.13 3.16 -8.47
CA LEU A 112 -3.74 3.54 -8.70
C LEU A 112 -3.63 5.07 -8.79
N ASP A 113 -4.54 5.75 -9.49
CA ASP A 113 -4.58 7.21 -9.59
C ASP A 113 -4.78 7.87 -8.22
N LEU A 114 -5.67 7.29 -7.39
CA LEU A 114 -5.87 7.70 -5.99
C LEU A 114 -4.58 7.56 -5.17
N GLN A 115 -3.88 6.44 -5.27
CA GLN A 115 -2.63 6.20 -4.53
C GLN A 115 -1.51 7.13 -5.00
N LEU A 116 -1.41 7.43 -6.28
CA LEU A 116 -0.45 8.40 -6.83
C LEU A 116 -0.76 9.83 -6.36
N MET A 117 -2.04 10.21 -6.29
CA MET A 117 -2.44 11.49 -5.69
C MET A 117 -1.98 11.57 -4.23
N TYR A 118 -2.22 10.52 -3.43
CA TYR A 118 -1.76 10.47 -2.04
C TYR A 118 -0.23 10.54 -1.93
N LYS A 119 0.49 9.84 -2.80
CA LYS A 119 1.96 9.93 -2.86
C LYS A 119 2.43 11.38 -3.01
N ALA A 120 1.92 12.10 -4.00
CA ALA A 120 2.26 13.49 -4.21
C ALA A 120 1.92 14.35 -2.98
N LEU A 121 0.74 14.16 -2.39
CA LEU A 121 0.30 14.90 -1.20
C LEU A 121 1.20 14.64 0.02
N PHE A 122 1.58 13.39 0.30
CA PHE A 122 2.50 13.07 1.39
C PHE A 122 3.87 13.73 1.19
N GLU A 123 4.41 13.65 -0.02
CA GLU A 123 5.73 14.21 -0.31
C GLU A 123 5.77 15.74 -0.24
N MET A 124 4.74 16.40 -0.77
CA MET A 124 4.65 17.87 -0.79
C MET A 124 4.32 18.50 0.57
N SER A 125 3.70 17.73 1.48
CA SER A 125 3.25 18.26 2.77
C SER A 125 4.33 18.17 3.84
N LYS A 126 4.55 19.24 4.61
CA LYS A 126 5.54 19.29 5.69
C LYS A 126 5.07 18.49 6.92
N ASN A 127 3.77 18.51 7.18
CA ASN A 127 3.12 17.87 8.31
C ASN A 127 1.68 17.47 7.94
N ARG A 128 0.99 16.78 8.85
CA ARG A 128 -0.38 16.30 8.62
C ARG A 128 -1.42 17.43 8.48
N ALA A 129 -1.22 18.58 9.09
CA ALA A 129 -2.15 19.71 8.93
C ALA A 129 -2.09 20.28 7.50
N GLU A 130 -0.89 20.43 6.93
CA GLU A 130 -0.72 20.79 5.52
C GLU A 130 -1.27 19.69 4.60
N PHE A 131 -1.02 18.41 4.91
CA PHE A 131 -1.54 17.29 4.14
C PHE A 131 -3.08 17.31 4.06
N VAL A 132 -3.77 17.46 5.19
CA VAL A 132 -5.24 17.51 5.23
C VAL A 132 -5.76 18.73 4.46
N SER A 133 -5.10 19.88 4.60
CA SER A 133 -5.46 21.09 3.85
C SER A 133 -5.33 20.89 2.34
N ARG A 134 -4.23 20.27 1.88
CA ARG A 134 -4.02 19.96 0.46
C ARG A 134 -5.00 18.92 -0.05
N LEU A 135 -5.28 17.87 0.74
CA LEU A 135 -6.22 16.81 0.34
C LEU A 135 -7.60 17.37 -0.01
N PHE A 136 -8.06 18.36 0.75
CA PHE A 136 -9.35 19.01 0.50
C PHE A 136 -9.22 20.31 -0.30
N SER A 137 -8.03 20.63 -0.81
CA SER A 137 -7.75 21.86 -1.57
C SER A 137 -8.24 23.12 -0.85
N LYS A 138 -7.87 23.24 0.42
CA LYS A 138 -8.19 24.38 1.27
C LYS A 138 -6.93 25.11 1.72
N LYS A 139 -7.08 26.41 2.01
CA LYS A 139 -6.00 27.16 2.65
C LYS A 139 -5.73 26.56 4.03
N GLN A 140 -4.48 26.29 4.36
CA GLN A 140 -4.13 25.81 5.70
C GLN A 140 -4.53 26.86 6.74
N PRO A 141 -5.36 26.50 7.73
CA PRO A 141 -5.75 27.43 8.79
C PRO A 141 -4.55 27.85 9.65
N GLU A 142 -4.60 29.06 10.18
CA GLU A 142 -3.64 29.53 11.17
C GLU A 142 -3.84 28.81 12.50
N GLY A 143 -2.76 28.61 13.26
CA GLY A 143 -2.80 28.01 14.58
C GLY A 143 -2.82 26.48 14.62
N ILE A 144 -2.99 25.80 13.47
CA ILE A 144 -2.88 24.33 13.40
C ILE A 144 -1.51 23.89 12.84
N GLY A 145 -0.98 22.79 13.37
CA GLY A 145 0.33 22.29 12.99
C GLY A 145 0.64 20.90 13.55
N PRO A 146 1.93 20.56 13.67
CA PRO A 146 2.36 19.23 14.08
C PRO A 146 1.84 18.78 15.47
N ASN A 147 1.58 19.73 16.37
CA ASN A 147 1.15 19.44 17.73
C ASN A 147 -0.38 19.45 17.92
N SER A 148 -1.14 19.84 16.89
CA SER A 148 -2.61 19.82 16.95
C SER A 148 -3.15 18.39 17.01
N THR A 149 -4.29 18.19 17.66
CA THR A 149 -4.99 16.90 17.60
C THR A 149 -5.60 16.68 16.20
N VAL A 150 -5.94 15.45 15.88
CA VAL A 150 -6.59 15.17 14.59
C VAL A 150 -7.95 15.84 14.50
N GLU A 151 -8.68 15.94 15.60
CA GLU A 151 -9.98 16.65 15.73
C GLU A 151 -9.82 18.14 15.47
N GLU A 152 -8.80 18.80 16.06
CA GLU A 152 -8.51 20.21 15.83
C GLU A 152 -8.18 20.47 14.38
N ILE A 153 -7.38 19.61 13.73
CA ILE A 153 -7.02 19.73 12.32
C ILE A 153 -8.27 19.64 11.45
N PHE A 154 -9.10 18.60 11.63
CA PHE A 154 -10.29 18.40 10.81
C PHE A 154 -11.33 19.49 11.03
N THR A 155 -11.53 19.94 12.26
CA THR A 155 -12.45 21.06 12.57
C THR A 155 -11.98 22.35 11.88
N ALA A 156 -10.72 22.72 12.04
CA ALA A 156 -10.19 23.94 11.43
C ALA A 156 -10.21 23.88 9.90
N VAL A 157 -9.86 22.74 9.30
CA VAL A 157 -9.89 22.57 7.85
C VAL A 157 -11.33 22.53 7.32
N ALA A 158 -12.30 21.95 8.06
CA ALA A 158 -13.70 21.99 7.66
C ALA A 158 -14.21 23.44 7.49
N ASP A 159 -13.84 24.33 8.40
CA ASP A 159 -14.25 25.74 8.41
C ASP A 159 -13.42 26.63 7.46
N ALA A 160 -12.28 26.14 6.98
CA ALA A 160 -11.39 26.91 6.11
C ALA A 160 -12.03 27.21 4.74
N PRO A 161 -11.75 28.38 4.16
CA PRO A 161 -12.22 28.72 2.82
C PRO A 161 -11.72 27.74 1.77
N SER A 162 -12.57 27.43 0.81
CA SER A 162 -12.27 26.66 -0.39
C SER A 162 -12.44 27.56 -1.62
N SER A 163 -11.59 27.41 -2.63
CA SER A 163 -11.75 28.12 -3.91
C SER A 163 -11.26 27.26 -5.07
N ASP A 164 -11.78 27.55 -6.27
CA ASP A 164 -11.38 26.89 -7.50
C ASP A 164 -9.92 27.21 -7.86
N GLU A 165 -9.40 28.38 -7.43
CA GLU A 165 -8.00 28.75 -7.63
C GLU A 165 -7.08 27.82 -6.81
N ILE A 166 -7.36 27.64 -5.51
CA ILE A 166 -6.58 26.75 -4.63
C ILE A 166 -6.65 25.30 -5.15
N TYR A 167 -7.81 24.87 -5.61
CA TYR A 167 -7.97 23.56 -6.23
C TYR A 167 -7.09 23.40 -7.48
N THR A 168 -7.15 24.37 -8.39
CA THR A 168 -6.40 24.35 -9.65
C THR A 168 -4.89 24.37 -9.39
N GLU A 169 -4.41 25.23 -8.48
CA GLU A 169 -3.01 25.28 -8.08
C GLU A 169 -2.53 23.94 -7.49
N ASN A 170 -3.32 23.36 -6.60
CA ASN A 170 -3.00 22.09 -5.95
C ASN A 170 -2.99 20.93 -6.93
N LEU A 171 -3.98 20.85 -7.84
CA LEU A 171 -4.03 19.85 -8.90
C LEU A 171 -2.80 19.92 -9.82
N ASN A 172 -2.46 21.14 -10.26
CA ASN A 172 -1.29 21.35 -11.10
C ASN A 172 0.00 20.94 -10.36
N ALA A 173 0.12 21.29 -9.08
CA ALA A 173 1.26 20.89 -8.26
C ALA A 173 1.38 19.37 -8.14
N ILE A 174 0.26 18.64 -7.95
CA ILE A 174 0.22 17.18 -7.91
C ILE A 174 0.68 16.59 -9.25
N LYS A 175 0.08 17.04 -10.37
CA LYS A 175 0.43 16.57 -11.72
C LYS A 175 1.92 16.84 -12.05
N ASP A 176 2.40 18.03 -11.75
CA ASP A 176 3.82 18.41 -11.96
C ASP A 176 4.76 17.56 -11.08
N HIS A 177 4.38 17.28 -9.86
CA HIS A 177 5.16 16.46 -8.94
C HIS A 177 5.31 15.04 -9.48
N LEU A 178 4.24 14.43 -9.98
CA LEU A 178 4.27 13.06 -10.52
C LEU A 178 4.97 12.99 -11.89
N VAL A 179 4.69 13.93 -12.79
CA VAL A 179 5.18 13.87 -14.17
C VAL A 179 6.55 14.52 -14.33
N LYS A 180 6.76 15.74 -13.78
CA LYS A 180 8.01 16.50 -14.00
C LYS A 180 9.09 16.11 -12.99
N LYS A 181 8.74 15.93 -11.70
CA LYS A 181 9.73 15.59 -10.67
C LYS A 181 10.07 14.10 -10.69
N HIS A 182 9.07 13.20 -10.67
CA HIS A 182 9.29 11.76 -10.66
C HIS A 182 9.45 11.16 -12.07
N GLY A 183 8.99 11.83 -13.12
CA GLY A 183 9.08 11.33 -14.48
C GLY A 183 8.18 10.12 -14.76
N PHE A 184 7.08 9.95 -14.00
CA PHE A 184 6.16 8.84 -14.23
C PHE A 184 5.44 9.01 -15.57
N ALA A 185 5.41 7.93 -16.38
CA ALA A 185 4.78 7.91 -17.69
C ALA A 185 3.25 7.75 -17.57
N LEU A 186 2.59 8.78 -17.00
CA LEU A 186 1.15 8.83 -16.86
C LEU A 186 0.48 9.17 -18.18
N SER A 187 -0.59 8.46 -18.53
CA SER A 187 -1.44 8.81 -19.66
C SER A 187 -2.37 9.96 -19.33
N ASP A 188 -2.96 10.59 -20.35
CA ASP A 188 -4.00 11.61 -20.15
C ASP A 188 -5.16 11.06 -19.31
N LYS A 189 -5.54 9.78 -19.50
CA LYS A 189 -6.57 9.11 -18.69
C LYS A 189 -6.19 9.04 -17.20
N ASP A 190 -4.91 8.79 -16.87
CA ASP A 190 -4.45 8.78 -15.48
C ASP A 190 -4.48 10.19 -14.88
N LEU A 191 -4.08 11.20 -15.66
CA LEU A 191 -4.15 12.61 -15.22
C LEU A 191 -5.59 13.08 -15.02
N ASP A 192 -6.53 12.65 -15.86
CA ASP A 192 -7.96 12.88 -15.69
C ASP A 192 -8.51 12.11 -14.48
N GLY A 193 -8.01 10.89 -14.23
CA GLY A 193 -8.35 10.10 -13.06
C GLY A 193 -7.93 10.77 -11.74
N ILE A 194 -6.71 11.30 -11.70
CA ILE A 194 -6.20 12.08 -10.54
C ILE A 194 -7.05 13.35 -10.32
N ASP A 195 -7.38 14.07 -11.38
CA ASP A 195 -8.26 15.25 -11.32
C ASP A 195 -9.63 14.88 -10.76
N TRP A 196 -10.24 13.82 -11.31
CA TRP A 196 -11.54 13.35 -10.86
C TRP A 196 -11.53 12.96 -9.37
N VAL A 197 -10.49 12.27 -8.90
CA VAL A 197 -10.33 11.93 -7.48
C VAL A 197 -10.24 13.19 -6.64
N LEU A 198 -9.30 14.10 -6.93
CA LEU A 198 -9.10 15.32 -6.17
C LEU A 198 -10.36 16.21 -6.18
N SER A 199 -11.08 16.29 -7.31
CA SER A 199 -12.31 17.05 -7.43
C SER A 199 -13.40 16.58 -6.47
N ASN A 200 -13.50 15.28 -6.22
CA ASN A 200 -14.42 14.74 -5.22
C ASN A 200 -14.01 15.13 -3.80
N PHE A 201 -12.72 15.05 -3.45
CA PHE A 201 -12.24 15.52 -2.15
C PHE A 201 -12.45 17.02 -1.96
N HIS A 202 -12.20 17.81 -2.98
CA HIS A 202 -12.46 19.25 -2.97
C HIS A 202 -13.96 19.57 -2.80
N ARG A 203 -14.82 18.93 -3.60
CA ARG A 203 -16.26 19.18 -3.63
C ARG A 203 -16.95 18.86 -2.31
N PHE A 204 -16.64 17.71 -1.73
CA PHE A 204 -17.31 17.20 -0.52
C PHE A 204 -16.56 17.57 0.77
N GLY A 205 -15.30 18.01 0.66
CA GLY A 205 -14.46 18.38 1.79
C GLY A 205 -14.31 17.26 2.80
N THR A 206 -14.10 17.61 4.07
CA THR A 206 -13.89 16.66 5.19
C THR A 206 -15.08 15.73 5.44
N ARG A 207 -16.25 16.05 4.88
CA ARG A 207 -17.47 15.23 4.95
C ARG A 207 -17.64 14.25 3.79
N ILE A 208 -16.67 14.13 2.90
CA ILE A 208 -16.68 13.08 1.87
C ILE A 208 -16.90 11.72 2.52
N ASN A 209 -17.74 10.88 1.91
CA ASN A 209 -18.04 9.53 2.38
C ASN A 209 -18.08 8.57 1.17
N TYR A 210 -18.18 7.28 1.46
CA TYR A 210 -18.14 6.22 0.45
C TYR A 210 -19.16 6.40 -0.72
N GLY A 211 -20.30 7.02 -0.47
CA GLY A 211 -21.33 7.29 -1.47
C GLY A 211 -21.17 8.60 -2.24
N SER A 212 -20.21 9.44 -1.88
CA SER A 212 -20.08 10.82 -2.39
C SER A 212 -19.86 10.89 -3.91
N SER A 213 -19.16 9.95 -4.51
CA SER A 213 -18.93 9.91 -5.96
C SER A 213 -20.17 9.54 -6.78
N GLY A 214 -21.28 9.15 -6.14
CA GLY A 214 -22.50 8.68 -6.81
C GLY A 214 -22.43 7.23 -7.31
N ARG A 215 -21.27 6.58 -7.24
CA ARG A 215 -21.06 5.17 -7.61
C ARG A 215 -20.79 4.27 -6.41
N GLY A 216 -20.83 4.81 -5.21
CA GLY A 216 -20.83 4.05 -3.96
C GLY A 216 -22.28 3.63 -3.68
N GLY A 217 -22.53 2.36 -3.38
CA GLY A 217 -23.82 1.89 -2.88
C GLY A 217 -24.25 2.66 -1.61
N PHE A 218 -25.35 2.26 -0.99
CA PHE A 218 -25.81 2.83 0.28
C PHE A 218 -24.73 2.63 1.35
N GLY A 219 -23.76 3.54 1.39
CA GLY A 219 -22.76 3.61 2.45
C GLY A 219 -23.42 4.02 3.76
N ASN A 220 -22.82 3.66 4.86
CA ASN A 220 -23.29 4.00 6.22
C ASN A 220 -23.14 5.49 6.58
N GLY A 221 -22.81 6.37 5.62
CA GLY A 221 -22.67 7.80 5.85
C GLY A 221 -21.43 8.21 6.66
N VAL A 222 -20.54 7.28 7.00
CA VAL A 222 -19.28 7.54 7.70
C VAL A 222 -18.41 8.42 6.83
N THR A 223 -18.02 9.58 7.37
CA THR A 223 -17.22 10.57 6.64
C THR A 223 -15.73 10.31 6.82
N TYR A 224 -14.93 10.97 6.00
CA TYR A 224 -13.47 10.93 6.17
C TYR A 224 -13.04 11.43 7.57
N THR A 225 -13.70 12.50 8.06
CA THR A 225 -13.50 12.97 9.45
C THR A 225 -13.78 11.85 10.46
N ASP A 226 -14.93 11.18 10.36
CA ASP A 226 -15.30 10.11 11.31
C ASP A 226 -14.26 8.98 11.28
N LEU A 227 -13.77 8.58 10.10
CA LEU A 227 -12.76 7.54 9.97
C LEU A 227 -11.41 7.93 10.62
N MET A 228 -11.00 9.19 10.45
CA MET A 228 -9.70 9.66 10.94
C MET A 228 -9.69 10.00 12.42
N THR A 229 -10.84 10.40 13.00
CA THR A 229 -11.01 10.70 14.42
C THR A 229 -11.52 9.50 15.23
N ALA A 230 -11.86 8.38 14.57
CA ALA A 230 -12.24 7.15 15.26
C ALA A 230 -11.13 6.63 16.18
N THR A 231 -11.54 5.85 17.19
CA THR A 231 -10.62 5.19 18.13
C THR A 231 -10.76 3.67 18.07
N ASP A 232 -9.78 2.98 18.61
CA ASP A 232 -9.86 1.54 18.85
C ASP A 232 -10.74 1.23 20.09
N VAL A 233 -10.84 -0.06 20.47
CA VAL A 233 -11.60 -0.53 21.65
C VAL A 233 -11.08 0.03 22.98
N GLN A 234 -9.89 0.59 23.01
CA GLN A 234 -9.26 1.19 24.18
C GLN A 234 -9.43 2.71 24.23
N GLY A 235 -10.16 3.29 23.27
CA GLY A 235 -10.32 4.74 23.12
C GLY A 235 -9.08 5.47 22.56
N VAL A 236 -8.15 4.74 21.93
CA VAL A 236 -6.92 5.30 21.35
C VAL A 236 -7.10 5.51 19.87
N SER A 237 -6.89 6.73 19.36
CA SER A 237 -6.86 7.00 17.94
C SER A 237 -5.60 6.36 17.32
N ARG A 238 -5.81 5.50 16.31
CA ARG A 238 -4.77 4.78 15.60
C ARG A 238 -4.62 5.21 14.15
N SER A 239 -5.43 6.15 13.69
CA SER A 239 -5.39 6.58 12.30
C SER A 239 -3.99 7.06 11.89
N TYR A 240 -3.68 6.98 10.62
CA TYR A 240 -2.42 7.51 10.09
C TYR A 240 -2.29 9.04 10.27
N LEU A 241 -3.40 9.72 10.56
CA LEU A 241 -3.45 11.16 10.89
C LEU A 241 -3.57 11.44 12.40
N ALA A 242 -3.57 10.41 13.26
CA ALA A 242 -3.71 10.60 14.71
C ALA A 242 -2.60 11.45 15.32
N ASN A 243 -1.37 11.32 14.83
CA ASN A 243 -0.20 12.05 15.29
C ASN A 243 0.87 12.15 14.19
N GLU A 244 1.88 13.00 14.40
CA GLU A 244 2.96 13.18 13.42
C GLU A 244 3.84 11.94 13.24
N GLU A 245 3.99 11.10 14.24
CA GLU A 245 4.77 9.85 14.11
C GLU A 245 4.14 8.94 13.07
N ASN A 246 2.83 8.68 13.19
CA ASN A 246 2.08 7.88 12.23
C ASN A 246 2.15 8.47 10.82
N PHE A 247 1.92 9.77 10.69
CA PHE A 247 2.01 10.48 9.40
C PHE A 247 3.41 10.34 8.79
N ASN A 248 4.46 10.52 9.58
CA ASN A 248 5.84 10.45 9.11
C ASN A 248 6.26 9.04 8.67
N VAL A 249 5.65 7.98 9.19
CA VAL A 249 5.84 6.61 8.67
C VAL A 249 5.42 6.57 7.21
N LEU A 250 4.21 7.03 6.89
CA LEU A 250 3.68 7.05 5.52
C LEU A 250 4.53 7.97 4.63
N LYS A 251 4.76 9.19 5.06
CA LYS A 251 5.57 10.17 4.32
C LYS A 251 6.97 9.60 4.00
N SER A 252 7.61 8.92 4.95
CA SER A 252 8.91 8.29 4.71
C SER A 252 8.84 7.18 3.68
N LEU A 253 7.82 6.31 3.74
CA LEU A 253 7.65 5.24 2.77
C LEU A 253 7.34 5.79 1.37
N GLU A 254 6.48 6.80 1.25
CA GLU A 254 6.15 7.45 0.00
C GLU A 254 7.37 8.15 -0.63
N THR A 255 8.11 8.94 0.17
CA THR A 255 9.34 9.63 -0.30
C THR A 255 10.42 8.65 -0.76
N LYS A 256 10.43 7.43 -0.22
CA LYS A 256 11.35 6.36 -0.60
C LYS A 256 10.81 5.45 -1.71
N ASN A 257 9.64 5.75 -2.27
CA ASN A 257 9.00 4.93 -3.29
C ASN A 257 8.68 3.49 -2.83
N LEU A 258 8.35 3.29 -1.55
CA LEU A 258 8.15 1.96 -0.95
C LEU A 258 6.66 1.58 -0.79
N ILE A 259 5.71 2.43 -1.19
CA ILE A 259 4.29 2.10 -1.32
C ILE A 259 3.96 2.03 -2.81
N VAL A 260 3.91 0.82 -3.36
CA VAL A 260 3.77 0.57 -4.79
C VAL A 260 2.32 0.18 -5.11
N PRO A 261 1.56 1.04 -5.82
CA PRO A 261 0.23 0.69 -6.29
C PRO A 261 0.32 -0.22 -7.53
N VAL A 262 -0.55 -1.22 -7.60
CA VAL A 262 -0.62 -2.22 -8.66
C VAL A 262 -2.07 -2.42 -9.07
N VAL A 263 -2.36 -2.35 -10.37
CA VAL A 263 -3.67 -2.73 -10.89
C VAL A 263 -3.73 -4.25 -11.04
N GLY A 264 -4.71 -4.91 -10.41
CA GLY A 264 -4.81 -6.37 -10.55
C GLY A 264 -6.04 -6.96 -9.90
N ASN A 265 -6.59 -7.98 -10.57
CA ASN A 265 -7.61 -8.83 -10.00
C ASN A 265 -6.95 -9.82 -9.03
N PHE A 266 -7.51 -10.01 -7.85
CA PHE A 266 -6.95 -10.97 -6.88
C PHE A 266 -6.97 -12.41 -7.39
N ALA A 267 -7.96 -12.77 -8.21
CA ALA A 267 -8.01 -14.05 -8.94
C ALA A 267 -7.30 -14.00 -10.30
N GLY A 268 -6.68 -12.87 -10.66
CA GLY A 268 -5.98 -12.67 -11.93
C GLY A 268 -4.67 -13.47 -12.02
N PRO A 269 -4.14 -13.63 -13.22
CA PRO A 269 -2.99 -14.50 -13.44
C PRO A 269 -1.65 -13.89 -13.02
N LYS A 270 -1.57 -12.57 -12.72
CA LYS A 270 -0.28 -11.88 -12.71
C LYS A 270 0.00 -11.10 -11.42
N ALA A 271 -0.86 -10.15 -11.02
CA ALA A 271 -0.50 -9.13 -10.03
C ALA A 271 0.01 -9.70 -8.69
N ILE A 272 -0.79 -10.52 -8.01
CA ILE A 272 -0.39 -11.13 -6.72
C ILE A 272 0.84 -12.03 -6.89
N ARG A 273 0.91 -12.80 -7.98
CA ARG A 273 2.05 -13.70 -8.25
C ARG A 273 3.33 -12.92 -8.52
N ALA A 274 3.25 -11.79 -9.22
CA ALA A 274 4.41 -10.92 -9.48
C ALA A 274 4.93 -10.30 -8.19
N VAL A 275 4.03 -9.81 -7.32
CA VAL A 275 4.39 -9.34 -5.97
C VAL A 275 5.04 -10.48 -5.18
N GLY A 276 4.43 -11.67 -5.13
CA GLY A 276 4.96 -12.83 -4.42
C GLY A 276 6.36 -13.22 -4.88
N LYS A 277 6.57 -13.27 -6.20
CA LYS A 277 7.88 -13.55 -6.79
C LYS A 277 8.90 -12.49 -6.39
N TYR A 278 8.56 -11.20 -6.50
CA TYR A 278 9.47 -10.11 -6.15
C TYR A 278 9.87 -10.18 -4.67
N VAL A 279 8.90 -10.35 -3.77
CA VAL A 279 9.16 -10.43 -2.33
C VAL A 279 10.04 -11.64 -2.00
N LYS A 280 9.79 -12.80 -2.64
CA LYS A 280 10.60 -14.01 -2.48
C LYS A 280 12.03 -13.81 -3.00
N ASP A 281 12.20 -13.19 -4.15
CA ASP A 281 13.52 -12.91 -4.74
C ASP A 281 14.34 -11.93 -3.86
N LYS A 282 13.66 -11.11 -3.04
CA LYS A 282 14.26 -10.19 -2.05
C LYS A 282 14.33 -10.78 -0.64
N GLU A 283 14.14 -12.09 -0.48
CA GLU A 283 14.13 -12.80 0.81
C GLU A 283 13.18 -12.17 1.86
N GLY A 284 12.11 -11.55 1.38
CA GLY A 284 11.07 -10.96 2.22
C GLY A 284 9.97 -11.94 2.59
N THR A 285 9.11 -11.51 3.50
CA THR A 285 7.89 -12.22 3.92
C THR A 285 6.71 -11.26 3.83
N VAL A 286 5.57 -11.72 3.32
CA VAL A 286 4.31 -10.98 3.40
C VAL A 286 3.70 -11.26 4.76
N THR A 287 3.74 -10.27 5.66
CA THR A 287 3.29 -10.42 7.05
C THR A 287 1.85 -10.02 7.28
N ALA A 288 1.31 -9.12 6.46
CA ALA A 288 -0.10 -8.75 6.52
C ALA A 288 -0.67 -8.54 5.12
N PHE A 289 -1.92 -8.96 4.91
CA PHE A 289 -2.66 -8.69 3.71
C PHE A 289 -4.10 -8.24 4.04
N TYR A 290 -4.37 -6.96 3.84
CA TYR A 290 -5.70 -6.39 4.00
C TYR A 290 -6.53 -6.65 2.75
N LEU A 291 -7.62 -7.35 2.93
CA LEU A 291 -8.53 -7.82 1.88
C LEU A 291 -9.85 -7.05 1.82
N SER A 292 -10.17 -6.23 2.85
CA SER A 292 -11.53 -5.72 3.01
C SER A 292 -12.55 -6.90 2.97
N ASN A 293 -13.57 -6.80 2.13
CA ASN A 293 -14.55 -7.87 1.86
C ASN A 293 -14.42 -8.47 0.44
N VAL A 294 -13.24 -8.39 -0.17
CA VAL A 294 -13.03 -8.86 -1.56
C VAL A 294 -13.36 -10.33 -1.73
N GLU A 295 -13.02 -11.18 -0.76
CA GLU A 295 -13.31 -12.62 -0.84
C GLU A 295 -14.79 -12.93 -1.03
N GLN A 296 -15.68 -12.09 -0.50
CA GLN A 296 -17.12 -12.23 -0.72
C GLN A 296 -17.49 -12.12 -2.21
N TYR A 297 -16.84 -11.20 -2.95
CA TYR A 297 -17.07 -11.05 -4.38
C TYR A 297 -16.45 -12.19 -5.18
N LEU A 298 -15.23 -12.62 -4.82
CA LEU A 298 -14.58 -13.74 -5.48
C LEU A 298 -15.35 -15.05 -5.31
N GLN A 299 -16.01 -15.23 -4.15
CA GLN A 299 -16.92 -16.37 -3.91
C GLN A 299 -18.19 -16.26 -4.73
N GLN A 300 -18.82 -15.08 -4.80
CA GLN A 300 -20.01 -14.83 -5.62
C GLN A 300 -19.74 -15.08 -7.11
N ASP A 301 -18.55 -14.73 -7.59
CA ASP A 301 -18.14 -14.91 -8.98
C ASP A 301 -17.58 -16.32 -9.26
N GLY A 302 -17.44 -17.17 -8.24
CA GLY A 302 -16.93 -18.54 -8.38
C GLY A 302 -15.45 -18.65 -8.71
N ILE A 303 -14.67 -17.61 -8.40
CA ILE A 303 -13.22 -17.51 -8.71
C ILE A 303 -12.34 -17.44 -7.46
N TRP A 304 -12.88 -17.73 -6.29
CA TRP A 304 -12.13 -17.70 -5.03
C TRP A 304 -10.95 -18.68 -5.02
N ASP A 305 -11.07 -19.85 -5.68
CA ASP A 305 -10.00 -20.84 -5.77
C ASP A 305 -8.75 -20.28 -6.48
N GLU A 306 -8.92 -19.44 -7.49
CA GLU A 306 -7.80 -18.80 -8.18
C GLU A 306 -7.09 -17.77 -7.28
N PHE A 307 -7.84 -16.99 -6.51
CA PHE A 307 -7.28 -16.12 -5.47
C PHE A 307 -6.48 -16.93 -4.43
N CYS A 308 -7.06 -18.00 -3.94
CA CYS A 308 -6.44 -18.90 -2.97
C CYS A 308 -5.09 -19.43 -3.51
N LYS A 309 -5.05 -19.92 -4.75
CA LYS A 309 -3.81 -20.34 -5.43
C LYS A 309 -2.80 -19.20 -5.58
N ASN A 310 -3.27 -17.98 -5.87
CA ASN A 310 -2.40 -16.81 -5.98
C ASN A 310 -1.73 -16.50 -4.65
N VAL A 311 -2.50 -16.47 -3.54
CA VAL A 311 -1.96 -16.22 -2.19
C VAL A 311 -0.98 -17.32 -1.78
N ALA A 312 -1.22 -18.58 -2.17
CA ALA A 312 -0.30 -19.70 -1.90
C ALA A 312 1.08 -19.52 -2.56
N THR A 313 1.24 -18.60 -3.51
CA THR A 313 2.55 -18.27 -4.10
C THR A 313 3.36 -17.26 -3.27
N LEU A 314 2.72 -16.58 -2.32
CA LEU A 314 3.38 -15.58 -1.48
C LEU A 314 4.36 -16.23 -0.49
N PRO A 315 5.50 -15.60 -0.20
CA PRO A 315 6.37 -16.04 0.89
C PRO A 315 5.74 -15.68 2.24
N LEU A 316 5.18 -16.67 2.90
CA LEU A 316 4.45 -16.54 4.17
C LEU A 316 5.22 -17.21 5.31
N ASP A 317 4.98 -16.75 6.54
CA ASP A 317 5.40 -17.40 7.77
C ASP A 317 4.21 -17.65 8.72
N ALA A 318 4.49 -18.20 9.89
CA ALA A 318 3.45 -18.55 10.87
C ALA A 318 2.70 -17.31 11.42
N SER A 319 3.27 -16.11 11.27
CA SER A 319 2.66 -14.85 11.73
C SER A 319 1.85 -14.15 10.64
N SER A 320 2.02 -14.53 9.37
CA SER A 320 1.34 -13.91 8.23
C SER A 320 -0.18 -13.88 8.41
N THR A 321 -0.77 -12.70 8.35
CA THR A 321 -2.14 -12.44 8.80
C THR A 321 -2.96 -11.75 7.72
N PHE A 322 -4.15 -12.31 7.42
CA PHE A 322 -5.20 -11.59 6.70
C PHE A 322 -5.91 -10.60 7.61
N ILE A 323 -6.21 -9.42 7.09
CA ILE A 323 -7.09 -8.42 7.69
C ILE A 323 -8.33 -8.31 6.81
N ARG A 324 -9.50 -8.60 7.34
CA ARG A 324 -10.76 -8.70 6.62
C ARG A 324 -11.84 -7.80 7.19
N SER A 325 -12.83 -7.50 6.38
CA SER A 325 -14.09 -6.89 6.79
C SER A 325 -15.23 -7.84 6.43
N VAL A 326 -15.80 -8.50 7.42
CA VAL A 326 -16.79 -9.58 7.24
C VAL A 326 -17.99 -9.42 8.16
N ARG A 327 -19.13 -9.99 7.77
CA ARG A 327 -20.29 -10.05 8.66
C ARG A 327 -19.99 -10.93 9.85
N GLY A 328 -20.26 -10.40 11.06
CA GLY A 328 -19.96 -11.11 12.30
C GLY A 328 -18.47 -11.23 12.64
N GLY A 329 -17.61 -10.45 12.01
CA GLY A 329 -16.19 -10.36 12.35
C GLY A 329 -15.99 -10.02 13.83
N ARG A 330 -14.89 -10.49 14.42
CA ARG A 330 -14.63 -10.45 15.87
C ARG A 330 -14.41 -9.03 16.42
N PHE A 331 -13.97 -8.11 15.59
CA PHE A 331 -13.57 -6.75 16.01
C PHE A 331 -14.56 -5.73 15.46
N GLY A 332 -15.56 -5.38 16.25
CA GLY A 332 -16.63 -4.44 15.92
C GLY A 332 -17.75 -4.44 16.93
N ASN A 333 -18.92 -3.95 16.55
CA ASN A 333 -20.10 -3.87 17.42
C ASN A 333 -21.09 -5.04 17.21
N GLY A 334 -20.74 -6.04 16.44
CA GLY A 334 -21.58 -7.20 16.13
C GLY A 334 -22.63 -6.97 15.05
N SER A 335 -22.83 -5.74 14.55
CA SER A 335 -23.72 -5.42 13.44
C SER A 335 -22.94 -5.11 12.17
N GLY A 336 -23.50 -5.48 11.01
CA GLY A 336 -22.89 -5.18 9.71
C GLY A 336 -21.54 -5.85 9.47
N LEU A 337 -20.65 -5.13 8.81
CA LEU A 337 -19.27 -5.56 8.54
C LEU A 337 -18.37 -5.14 9.71
N ASN A 338 -17.65 -6.11 10.25
CA ASN A 338 -16.68 -5.92 11.33
C ASN A 338 -15.33 -6.46 10.86
N SER A 339 -14.25 -5.95 11.44
CA SER A 339 -12.92 -6.45 11.13
C SER A 339 -12.71 -7.86 11.68
N ASP A 340 -11.91 -8.66 10.99
CA ASP A 340 -11.48 -9.98 11.42
C ASP A 340 -10.04 -10.27 10.98
N LEU A 341 -9.39 -11.20 11.70
CA LEU A 341 -8.02 -11.61 11.43
C LEU A 341 -7.98 -13.12 11.16
N GLY A 342 -7.24 -13.50 10.12
CA GLY A 342 -7.03 -14.88 9.73
C GLY A 342 -5.56 -15.22 9.53
N ASN A 343 -5.14 -16.44 9.82
CA ASN A 343 -3.76 -16.86 9.58
C ASN A 343 -3.56 -17.29 8.13
N MET A 344 -2.80 -16.54 7.37
CA MET A 344 -2.59 -16.78 5.94
C MET A 344 -1.97 -18.17 5.68
N ALA A 345 -0.90 -18.51 6.39
CA ALA A 345 -0.15 -19.75 6.16
C ALA A 345 -0.99 -21.01 6.42
N SER A 346 -1.94 -20.97 7.35
CA SER A 346 -2.84 -22.10 7.61
C SER A 346 -3.99 -22.17 6.59
N GLU A 347 -4.55 -21.02 6.22
CA GLU A 347 -5.71 -20.98 5.34
C GLU A 347 -5.39 -21.34 3.89
N VAL A 348 -4.19 -20.98 3.39
CA VAL A 348 -3.80 -21.33 2.01
C VAL A 348 -3.38 -22.78 1.82
N LYS A 349 -3.27 -23.58 2.89
CA LYS A 349 -2.94 -25.01 2.75
C LYS A 349 -3.96 -25.78 1.91
N VAL A 350 -5.23 -25.39 2.01
CA VAL A 350 -6.31 -26.00 1.23
C VAL A 350 -6.28 -25.64 -0.27
N CYS A 351 -5.51 -24.62 -0.64
CA CYS A 351 -5.41 -24.13 -2.01
C CYS A 351 -4.34 -24.84 -2.84
N THR A 352 -3.43 -25.53 -2.18
CA THR A 352 -2.40 -26.34 -2.85
C THR A 352 -2.89 -27.78 -2.92
N PRO A 353 -2.98 -28.39 -4.12
CA PRO A 353 -3.28 -29.82 -4.22
C PRO A 353 -2.26 -30.58 -3.36
N GLU A 354 -2.74 -31.50 -2.53
CA GLU A 354 -1.85 -32.49 -1.88
C GLU A 354 -1.02 -33.16 -2.98
N LYS A 355 0.31 -33.17 -2.81
CA LYS A 355 1.25 -33.81 -3.73
C LYS A 355 1.16 -35.32 -3.65
#